data_cb5f4c17f9aaa6ae446e05b1db08a21f
#
_entry.id   cb5f4c17f9aaa6ae446e05b1db08a21f
#
_cell.length_a   1.000
_cell.length_b   1.000
_cell.length_c   1.000
_cell.angle_alpha   90.00
_cell.angle_beta   90.00
_cell.angle_gamma   90.00
#
_symmetry.space_group_name_H-M   'P 1'
#
loop_
_entity.id
_entity.type
_entity.pdbx_description
1 polymer ?
#
loop_
_entity_poly.entity_id
_entity_poly.type
_entity_poly.pdbx_seq_one_letter_code
_entity_poly.pdbx_strand_id
1 'polypeptide(L)'
;MKVYFILISIILCVSLNFYIFKNNKKKFIFGLFLTVSILFFTYNFKSNIGIFDYASSLEIDLKNSSELNPIKLILFLEKKLSENPEDLEGWKILARTCMLTGYVQKANKYYLKAIDLIPKDIELLSEYAFFKRNNNKLSESIIISERINLINPEDIDNLVFLTQLYSETSNKEKFEELIGILKSKNIDSQIIKELTKNQR
;
A
#
# COMPACT_ATOMS: atom_id res chain seq x y z
N MET A 1 -31.20 11.92 -6.81
CA MET A 1 -31.23 13.40 -6.95
C MET A 1 -30.12 13.98 -7.84
N LYS A 2 -28.85 13.57 -7.68
CA LYS A 2 -27.72 14.16 -8.46
C LYS A 2 -27.80 13.96 -9.98
N VAL A 3 -28.28 12.82 -10.46
CA VAL A 3 -28.40 12.51 -11.91
C VAL A 3 -29.43 13.39 -12.59
N TYR A 4 -30.55 13.68 -11.94
CA TYR A 4 -31.59 14.57 -12.48
C TYR A 4 -31.12 16.03 -12.64
N PHE A 5 -30.31 16.54 -11.73
CA PHE A 5 -29.71 17.88 -11.85
C PHE A 5 -28.77 18.00 -13.05
N ILE A 6 -27.96 16.95 -13.31
CA ILE A 6 -27.07 16.91 -14.47
C ILE A 6 -27.88 16.88 -15.77
N LEU A 7 -28.92 16.05 -15.85
CA LEU A 7 -29.80 15.96 -17.03
C LEU A 7 -30.52 17.30 -17.31
N ILE A 8 -31.06 17.94 -16.28
CA ILE A 8 -31.71 19.25 -16.40
C ILE A 8 -30.72 20.31 -16.88
N SER A 9 -29.49 20.33 -16.35
CA SER A 9 -28.43 21.26 -16.74
C SER A 9 -28.03 21.08 -18.21
N ILE A 10 -27.89 19.83 -18.67
CA ILE A 10 -27.61 19.53 -20.10
C ILE A 10 -28.73 20.01 -21.00
N ILE A 11 -29.98 19.72 -20.70
CA ILE A 11 -31.16 20.15 -21.49
C ILE A 11 -31.21 21.67 -21.57
N LEU A 12 -30.96 22.37 -20.44
CA LEU A 12 -30.96 23.83 -20.40
C LEU A 12 -29.83 24.44 -21.25
N CYS A 13 -28.63 23.89 -21.21
CA CYS A 13 -27.48 24.33 -22.01
C CYS A 13 -27.71 24.10 -23.52
N VAL A 14 -28.28 22.96 -23.90
CA VAL A 14 -28.58 22.66 -25.32
C VAL A 14 -29.67 23.58 -25.86
N SER A 15 -30.74 23.83 -25.07
CA SER A 15 -31.83 24.70 -25.45
C SER A 15 -31.40 26.18 -25.60
N LEU A 16 -30.53 26.65 -24.70
CA LEU A 16 -29.94 27.98 -24.75
C LEU A 16 -29.04 28.15 -25.98
N ASN A 17 -28.20 27.18 -26.30
CA ASN A 17 -27.37 27.19 -27.51
C ASN A 17 -28.22 27.18 -28.78
N PHE A 18 -29.29 26.39 -28.81
CA PHE A 18 -30.23 26.38 -29.94
C PHE A 18 -30.90 27.75 -30.13
N TYR A 19 -31.36 28.35 -29.04
CA TYR A 19 -32.01 29.67 -29.08
C TYR A 19 -31.08 30.79 -29.61
N ILE A 20 -29.81 30.82 -29.09
CA ILE A 20 -28.85 31.89 -29.44
C ILE A 20 -28.30 31.71 -30.86
N PHE A 21 -28.08 30.50 -31.34
CA PHE A 21 -27.36 30.24 -32.59
C PHE A 21 -28.23 29.61 -33.69
N LYS A 22 -29.57 29.67 -33.57
CA LYS A 22 -30.55 29.08 -34.47
C LYS A 22 -30.28 29.35 -35.97
N ASN A 23 -29.76 30.52 -36.31
CA ASN A 23 -29.55 30.95 -37.69
C ASN A 23 -28.12 30.67 -38.22
N ASN A 24 -27.22 30.09 -37.43
CA ASN A 24 -25.83 29.84 -37.85
C ASN A 24 -25.33 28.49 -37.36
N LYS A 25 -25.43 27.47 -38.24
CA LYS A 25 -25.05 26.08 -37.92
C LYS A 25 -23.62 25.95 -37.42
N LYS A 26 -22.64 26.71 -37.94
CA LYS A 26 -21.24 26.66 -37.51
C LYS A 26 -21.07 27.17 -36.07
N LYS A 27 -21.72 28.27 -35.72
CA LYS A 27 -21.70 28.84 -34.37
C LYS A 27 -22.44 27.93 -33.38
N PHE A 28 -23.52 27.27 -33.81
CA PHE A 28 -24.24 26.29 -32.98
C PHE A 28 -23.37 25.10 -32.62
N ILE A 29 -22.65 24.50 -33.59
CA ILE A 29 -21.75 23.37 -33.36
C ILE A 29 -20.61 23.77 -32.44
N PHE A 30 -20.03 24.98 -32.63
CA PHE A 30 -18.96 25.50 -31.77
C PHE A 30 -19.43 25.72 -30.31
N GLY A 31 -20.63 26.30 -30.14
CA GLY A 31 -21.25 26.49 -28.83
C GLY A 31 -21.52 25.16 -28.10
N LEU A 32 -21.97 24.15 -28.85
CA LEU A 32 -22.23 22.82 -28.30
C LEU A 32 -20.91 22.12 -27.85
N PHE A 33 -19.85 22.26 -28.63
CA PHE A 33 -18.53 21.76 -28.27
C PHE A 33 -17.98 22.44 -27.02
N LEU A 34 -18.13 23.76 -26.91
CA LEU A 34 -17.68 24.54 -25.76
C LEU A 34 -18.44 24.15 -24.48
N THR A 35 -19.76 23.94 -24.56
CA THR A 35 -20.55 23.49 -23.39
C THR A 35 -20.21 22.08 -22.94
N VAL A 36 -19.98 21.15 -23.88
CA VAL A 36 -19.54 19.80 -23.56
C VAL A 36 -18.15 19.83 -22.91
N SER A 37 -17.23 20.65 -23.41
CA SER A 37 -15.89 20.81 -22.82
C SER A 37 -15.94 21.38 -21.40
N ILE A 38 -16.78 22.38 -21.14
CA ILE A 38 -16.98 22.95 -19.80
C ILE A 38 -17.58 21.92 -18.84
N LEU A 39 -18.58 21.15 -19.27
CA LEU A 39 -19.19 20.08 -18.47
C LEU A 39 -18.19 18.97 -18.16
N PHE A 40 -17.36 18.58 -19.12
CA PHE A 40 -16.30 17.61 -18.93
C PHE A 40 -15.25 18.12 -17.92
N PHE A 41 -14.83 19.39 -18.05
CA PHE A 41 -13.88 20.02 -17.15
C PHE A 41 -14.45 20.15 -15.73
N THR A 42 -15.71 20.63 -15.60
CA THR A 42 -16.36 20.75 -14.28
C THR A 42 -16.62 19.39 -13.63
N TYR A 43 -16.94 18.36 -14.40
CA TYR A 43 -17.09 17.00 -13.89
C TYR A 43 -15.77 16.45 -13.32
N ASN A 44 -14.66 16.57 -14.08
CA ASN A 44 -13.34 16.14 -13.62
C ASN A 44 -12.83 16.99 -12.43
N PHE A 45 -13.08 18.30 -12.45
CA PHE A 45 -12.70 19.19 -11.36
C PHE A 45 -13.49 18.90 -10.09
N LYS A 46 -14.79 18.61 -10.18
CA LYS A 46 -15.64 18.27 -9.04
C LYS A 46 -15.29 16.90 -8.43
N SER A 47 -14.85 15.94 -9.22
CA SER A 47 -14.37 14.66 -8.68
C SER A 47 -13.10 14.85 -7.84
N ASN A 48 -12.24 15.81 -8.18
CA ASN A 48 -11.06 16.17 -7.41
C ASN A 48 -11.38 17.01 -6.15
N ILE A 49 -12.39 17.91 -6.21
CA ILE A 49 -12.76 18.75 -5.04
C ILE A 49 -13.28 17.89 -3.88
N GLY A 50 -14.11 16.86 -4.14
CA GLY A 50 -14.61 15.97 -3.10
C GLY A 50 -13.51 15.20 -2.37
N ILE A 51 -12.39 14.93 -3.07
CA ILE A 51 -11.20 14.32 -2.49
C ILE A 51 -10.40 15.36 -1.67
N PHE A 52 -10.37 16.62 -2.09
CA PHE A 52 -9.73 17.72 -1.35
C PHE A 52 -10.43 18.01 -0.03
N ASP A 53 -11.76 18.10 -0.02
CA ASP A 53 -12.56 18.30 1.21
C ASP A 53 -12.37 17.12 2.17
N TYR A 54 -12.29 15.90 1.65
CA TYR A 54 -12.06 14.71 2.45
C TYR A 54 -10.65 14.66 3.02
N ALA A 55 -9.63 15.06 2.26
CA ALA A 55 -8.24 15.10 2.72
C ALA A 55 -8.03 16.19 3.80
N SER A 56 -8.63 17.37 3.62
CA SER A 56 -8.56 18.45 4.61
C SER A 56 -9.32 18.12 5.90
N SER A 57 -10.50 17.49 5.79
CA SER A 57 -11.24 17.01 6.96
C SER A 57 -10.47 15.92 7.70
N LEU A 58 -9.75 15.06 6.97
CA LEU A 58 -8.90 14.02 7.54
C LEU A 58 -7.69 14.60 8.28
N GLU A 59 -7.06 15.63 7.72
CA GLU A 59 -5.93 16.33 8.35
C GLU A 59 -6.35 17.03 9.65
N ILE A 60 -7.58 17.56 9.70
CA ILE A 60 -8.18 18.13 10.90
C ILE A 60 -8.53 17.03 11.90
N ASP A 61 -9.11 15.91 11.46
CA ASP A 61 -9.44 14.76 12.30
C ASP A 61 -8.18 14.12 12.90
N LEU A 62 -7.06 14.03 12.12
CA LEU A 62 -5.78 13.54 12.59
C LEU A 62 -5.15 14.43 13.67
N LYS A 63 -5.40 15.74 13.63
CA LYS A 63 -4.94 16.69 14.66
C LYS A 63 -5.81 16.68 15.92
N ASN A 64 -7.07 16.34 15.80
CA ASN A 64 -8.06 16.52 16.86
C ASN A 64 -8.55 15.21 17.51
N SER A 65 -8.28 14.04 16.92
CA SER A 65 -8.78 12.77 17.45
C SER A 65 -7.69 11.99 18.18
N SER A 66 -8.01 11.57 19.41
CA SER A 66 -7.19 10.61 20.17
C SER A 66 -7.19 9.19 19.57
N GLU A 67 -8.04 8.91 18.59
CA GLU A 67 -8.13 7.62 17.88
C GLU A 67 -8.06 7.83 16.37
N LEU A 68 -6.91 7.44 15.81
CA LEU A 68 -6.71 7.36 14.37
C LEU A 68 -7.56 6.26 13.76
N ASN A 69 -8.57 6.60 12.94
CA ASN A 69 -9.29 5.60 12.15
C ASN A 69 -8.37 5.05 11.04
N PRO A 70 -7.98 3.76 11.09
CA PRO A 70 -6.99 3.19 10.16
C PRO A 70 -7.46 3.25 8.69
N ILE A 71 -8.77 3.15 8.44
CA ILE A 71 -9.32 3.20 7.07
C ILE A 71 -9.15 4.61 6.49
N LYS A 72 -9.39 5.64 7.29
CA LYS A 72 -9.16 7.03 6.87
C LYS A 72 -7.68 7.27 6.58
N LEU A 73 -6.77 6.75 7.42
CA LEU A 73 -5.34 6.86 7.21
C LEU A 73 -4.90 6.17 5.91
N ILE A 74 -5.42 4.98 5.61
CA ILE A 74 -5.14 4.29 4.34
C ILE A 74 -5.51 5.17 3.15
N LEU A 75 -6.73 5.71 3.11
CA LEU A 75 -7.20 6.56 2.01
C LEU A 75 -6.40 7.85 1.86
N PHE A 76 -6.00 8.46 2.98
CA PHE A 76 -5.15 9.64 2.97
C PHE A 76 -3.76 9.35 2.40
N LEU A 77 -3.12 8.26 2.86
CA LEU A 77 -1.80 7.87 2.40
C LEU A 77 -1.83 7.44 0.93
N GLU A 78 -2.83 6.68 0.49
CA GLU A 78 -3.01 6.30 -0.92
C GLU A 78 -3.02 7.54 -1.83
N LYS A 79 -3.75 8.60 -1.42
CA LYS A 79 -3.78 9.85 -2.17
C LYS A 79 -2.43 10.57 -2.15
N LYS A 80 -1.86 10.78 -0.95
CA LYS A 80 -0.58 11.46 -0.79
C LYS A 80 0.52 10.79 -1.61
N LEU A 81 0.58 9.46 -1.59
CA LEU A 81 1.59 8.67 -2.30
C LEU A 81 1.35 8.58 -3.81
N SER A 82 0.12 8.83 -4.28
CA SER A 82 -0.13 9.02 -5.72
C SER A 82 0.46 10.33 -6.25
N GLU A 83 0.57 11.35 -5.38
CA GLU A 83 1.16 12.66 -5.69
C GLU A 83 2.68 12.68 -5.45
N ASN A 84 3.16 11.88 -4.48
CA ASN A 84 4.57 11.75 -4.13
C ASN A 84 5.00 10.28 -4.02
N PRO A 85 5.22 9.59 -5.14
CA PRO A 85 5.52 8.16 -5.17
C PRO A 85 6.88 7.76 -4.60
N GLU A 86 7.79 8.73 -4.38
CA GLU A 86 9.13 8.53 -3.82
C GLU A 86 9.15 8.55 -2.27
N ASP A 87 8.00 8.82 -1.62
CA ASP A 87 7.89 8.84 -0.16
C ASP A 87 7.93 7.41 0.41
N LEU A 88 9.15 6.90 0.67
CA LEU A 88 9.38 5.57 1.22
C LEU A 88 8.66 5.35 2.55
N GLU A 89 8.77 6.31 3.48
CA GLU A 89 8.14 6.18 4.80
C GLU A 89 6.61 6.14 4.70
N GLY A 90 6.06 6.91 3.79
CA GLY A 90 4.64 6.84 3.47
C GLY A 90 4.20 5.44 3.01
N TRP A 91 4.97 4.79 2.12
CA TRP A 91 4.68 3.42 1.66
C TRP A 91 4.82 2.40 2.80
N LYS A 92 5.85 2.51 3.66
CA LYS A 92 6.03 1.65 4.84
C LYS A 92 4.84 1.77 5.80
N ILE A 93 4.45 3.00 6.14
CA ILE A 93 3.29 3.26 7.03
C ILE A 93 2.00 2.69 6.41
N LEU A 94 1.78 2.90 5.12
CA LEU A 94 0.61 2.40 4.42
C LEU A 94 0.57 0.86 4.41
N ALA A 95 1.70 0.21 4.14
CA ALA A 95 1.82 -1.25 4.17
C ALA A 95 1.52 -1.81 5.58
N ARG A 96 2.14 -1.24 6.63
CA ARG A 96 1.92 -1.62 8.03
C ARG A 96 0.46 -1.41 8.44
N THR A 97 -0.15 -0.28 8.08
CA THR A 97 -1.56 0.01 8.39
C THR A 97 -2.49 -1.00 7.72
N CYS A 98 -2.24 -1.33 6.46
CA CYS A 98 -3.01 -2.36 5.75
C CYS A 98 -2.82 -3.75 6.36
N MET A 99 -1.60 -4.10 6.80
CA MET A 99 -1.32 -5.36 7.50
C MET A 99 -2.12 -5.44 8.82
N LEU A 100 -2.07 -4.41 9.66
CA LEU A 100 -2.75 -4.37 10.96
C LEU A 100 -4.27 -4.40 10.83
N THR A 101 -4.81 -3.88 9.73
CA THR A 101 -6.26 -3.86 9.46
C THR A 101 -6.75 -5.07 8.67
N GLY A 102 -5.88 -6.03 8.37
CA GLY A 102 -6.25 -7.25 7.64
C GLY A 102 -6.41 -7.09 6.13
N TYR A 103 -6.04 -5.94 5.56
CA TYR A 103 -6.03 -5.73 4.10
C TYR A 103 -4.79 -6.36 3.44
N VAL A 104 -4.68 -7.69 3.53
CA VAL A 104 -3.50 -8.49 3.13
C VAL A 104 -3.01 -8.18 1.71
N GLN A 105 -3.92 -8.10 0.74
CA GLN A 105 -3.54 -7.82 -0.65
C GLN A 105 -2.98 -6.42 -0.84
N LYS A 106 -3.58 -5.42 -0.18
CA LYS A 106 -3.08 -4.04 -0.19
C LYS A 106 -1.73 -3.93 0.51
N ALA A 107 -1.58 -4.55 1.70
CA ALA A 107 -0.32 -4.61 2.42
C ALA A 107 0.80 -5.17 1.55
N ASN A 108 0.55 -6.32 0.89
CA ASN A 108 1.52 -6.92 -0.02
C ASN A 108 1.94 -5.96 -1.15
N LYS A 109 0.96 -5.30 -1.79
CA LYS A 109 1.21 -4.33 -2.86
C LYS A 109 2.11 -3.17 -2.38
N TYR A 110 1.86 -2.65 -1.19
CA TYR A 110 2.57 -1.49 -0.68
C TYR A 110 3.95 -1.83 -0.11
N TYR A 111 4.14 -3.02 0.49
CA TYR A 111 5.47 -3.53 0.80
C TYR A 111 6.34 -3.64 -0.46
N LEU A 112 5.80 -4.17 -1.56
CA LEU A 112 6.54 -4.25 -2.82
C LEU A 112 6.90 -2.86 -3.35
N LYS A 113 6.01 -1.87 -3.24
CA LYS A 113 6.32 -0.49 -3.63
C LYS A 113 7.46 0.12 -2.81
N ALA A 114 7.47 -0.10 -1.49
CA ALA A 114 8.56 0.34 -0.63
C ALA A 114 9.89 -0.37 -0.97
N ILE A 115 9.85 -1.68 -1.21
CA ILE A 115 11.02 -2.49 -1.56
C ILE A 115 11.60 -2.08 -2.93
N ASP A 116 10.75 -1.68 -3.90
CA ASP A 116 11.20 -1.18 -5.20
C ASP A 116 12.04 0.11 -5.06
N LEU A 117 11.73 0.95 -4.05
CA LEU A 117 12.49 2.18 -3.77
C LEU A 117 13.84 1.88 -3.13
N ILE A 118 13.87 0.98 -2.13
CA ILE A 118 15.10 0.59 -1.41
C ILE A 118 15.20 -0.93 -1.33
N PRO A 119 15.73 -1.59 -2.36
CA PRO A 119 15.74 -3.04 -2.47
C PRO A 119 16.60 -3.79 -1.44
N LYS A 120 17.51 -3.09 -0.74
CA LYS A 120 18.45 -3.67 0.24
C LYS A 120 18.19 -3.22 1.67
N ASP A 121 17.06 -2.60 1.95
CA ASP A 121 16.66 -2.23 3.31
C ASP A 121 16.29 -3.49 4.10
N ILE A 122 17.19 -3.89 5.01
CA ILE A 122 17.04 -5.12 5.80
C ILE A 122 15.82 -5.04 6.72
N GLU A 123 15.57 -3.89 7.34
CA GLU A 123 14.40 -3.70 8.21
C GLU A 123 13.09 -3.94 7.44
N LEU A 124 12.96 -3.30 6.28
CA LEU A 124 11.79 -3.45 5.41
C LEU A 124 11.63 -4.88 4.90
N LEU A 125 12.72 -5.53 4.50
CA LEU A 125 12.70 -6.92 4.06
C LEU A 125 12.31 -7.86 5.22
N SER A 126 12.80 -7.62 6.44
CA SER A 126 12.44 -8.41 7.62
C SER A 126 10.95 -8.28 7.96
N GLU A 127 10.40 -7.08 7.92
CA GLU A 127 8.96 -6.86 8.10
C GLU A 127 8.14 -7.58 7.03
N TYR A 128 8.59 -7.53 5.79
CA TYR A 128 7.90 -8.19 4.69
C TYR A 128 7.98 -9.72 4.79
N ALA A 129 9.13 -10.27 5.21
CA ALA A 129 9.26 -11.70 5.49
C ALA A 129 8.32 -12.15 6.62
N PHE A 130 8.25 -11.39 7.71
CA PHE A 130 7.32 -11.64 8.81
C PHE A 130 5.84 -11.56 8.36
N PHE A 131 5.49 -10.55 7.56
CA PHE A 131 4.17 -10.44 6.96
C PHE A 131 3.82 -11.68 6.11
N LYS A 132 4.76 -12.20 5.31
CA LYS A 132 4.56 -13.40 4.50
C LYS A 132 4.32 -14.64 5.36
N ARG A 133 5.14 -14.85 6.41
CA ARG A 133 4.95 -15.95 7.37
C ARG A 133 3.56 -15.92 8.02
N ASN A 134 3.13 -14.75 8.49
CA ASN A 134 1.84 -14.59 9.16
C ASN A 134 0.63 -14.85 8.23
N ASN A 135 0.84 -14.78 6.93
CA ASN A 135 -0.17 -15.10 5.91
C ASN A 135 0.02 -16.50 5.31
N ASN A 136 0.71 -17.41 6.02
CA ASN A 136 0.99 -18.79 5.59
C ASN A 136 1.76 -18.90 4.26
N LYS A 137 2.50 -17.86 3.89
CA LYS A 137 3.35 -17.82 2.69
C LYS A 137 4.80 -18.16 3.05
N LEU A 138 5.01 -19.34 3.67
CA LEU A 138 6.31 -19.74 4.23
C LEU A 138 7.41 -19.75 3.19
N SER A 139 7.17 -20.27 1.98
CA SER A 139 8.17 -20.29 0.90
C SER A 139 8.61 -18.88 0.49
N GLU A 140 7.66 -17.94 0.38
CA GLU A 140 7.98 -16.54 0.06
C GLU A 140 8.77 -15.88 1.20
N SER A 141 8.42 -16.17 2.45
CA SER A 141 9.14 -15.68 3.64
C SER A 141 10.59 -16.19 3.65
N ILE A 142 10.81 -17.48 3.35
CA ILE A 142 12.16 -18.06 3.24
C ILE A 142 12.98 -17.33 2.18
N ILE A 143 12.46 -17.15 0.98
CA ILE A 143 13.17 -16.45 -0.12
C ILE A 143 13.60 -15.04 0.30
N ILE A 144 12.73 -14.31 1.03
CA ILE A 144 13.06 -12.97 1.48
C ILE A 144 14.14 -13.02 2.57
N SER A 145 14.04 -13.95 3.53
CA SER A 145 15.04 -14.11 4.60
C SER A 145 16.39 -14.59 4.06
N GLU A 146 16.42 -15.47 3.07
CA GLU A 146 17.65 -15.84 2.36
C GLU A 146 18.28 -14.64 1.65
N ARG A 147 17.46 -13.76 1.06
CA ARG A 147 17.94 -12.50 0.48
C ARG A 147 18.57 -11.59 1.54
N ILE A 148 17.96 -11.48 2.74
CA ILE A 148 18.56 -10.73 3.86
C ILE A 148 19.90 -11.33 4.23
N ASN A 149 19.99 -12.67 4.34
CA ASN A 149 21.23 -13.37 4.66
C ASN A 149 22.33 -13.12 3.61
N LEU A 150 21.99 -12.93 2.33
CA LEU A 150 22.95 -12.53 1.30
C LEU A 150 23.43 -11.09 1.46
N ILE A 151 22.60 -10.18 1.99
CA ILE A 151 22.95 -8.79 2.22
C ILE A 151 23.80 -8.65 3.49
N ASN A 152 23.39 -9.31 4.58
CA ASN A 152 24.08 -9.32 5.87
C ASN A 152 24.09 -10.74 6.48
N PRO A 153 25.13 -11.55 6.20
CA PRO A 153 25.23 -12.90 6.77
C PRO A 153 25.42 -12.93 8.28
N GLU A 154 25.73 -11.81 8.90
CA GLU A 154 25.93 -11.68 10.35
C GLU A 154 24.66 -11.29 11.11
N ASP A 155 23.53 -11.10 10.42
CA ASP A 155 22.26 -10.75 11.03
C ASP A 155 21.70 -11.93 11.83
N ILE A 156 21.92 -11.90 13.14
CA ILE A 156 21.51 -12.96 14.05
C ILE A 156 19.98 -13.11 14.07
N ASP A 157 19.26 -12.01 14.08
CA ASP A 157 17.79 -12.02 14.15
C ASP A 157 17.20 -12.70 12.89
N ASN A 158 17.76 -12.39 11.73
CA ASN A 158 17.36 -13.06 10.50
C ASN A 158 17.76 -14.54 10.46
N LEU A 159 18.95 -14.91 10.97
CA LEU A 159 19.38 -16.31 11.05
C LEU A 159 18.44 -17.13 11.95
N VAL A 160 18.05 -16.58 13.10
CA VAL A 160 17.09 -17.20 14.02
C VAL A 160 15.72 -17.34 13.34
N PHE A 161 15.23 -16.28 12.69
CA PHE A 161 13.96 -16.30 11.97
C PHE A 161 13.95 -17.30 10.81
N LEU A 162 15.01 -17.37 10.01
CA LEU A 162 15.16 -18.32 8.93
C LEU A 162 15.21 -19.77 9.44
N THR A 163 15.88 -20.01 10.58
CA THR A 163 15.90 -21.32 11.24
C THR A 163 14.49 -21.74 11.67
N GLN A 164 13.68 -20.82 12.21
CA GLN A 164 12.27 -21.10 12.52
C GLN A 164 11.47 -21.48 11.28
N LEU A 165 11.65 -20.76 10.17
CA LEU A 165 10.96 -21.03 8.90
C LEU A 165 11.31 -22.42 8.35
N TYR A 166 12.59 -22.84 8.41
CA TYR A 166 12.99 -24.20 8.00
C TYR A 166 12.45 -25.27 8.94
N SER A 167 12.32 -24.98 10.23
CA SER A 167 11.63 -25.87 11.18
C SER A 167 10.17 -26.06 10.78
N GLU A 168 9.44 -24.96 10.50
CA GLU A 168 8.02 -24.97 10.10
C GLU A 168 7.77 -25.69 8.76
N THR A 169 8.73 -25.62 7.85
CA THR A 169 8.65 -26.30 6.54
C THR A 169 9.26 -27.70 6.56
N SER A 170 9.68 -28.21 7.73
CA SER A 170 10.31 -29.52 7.88
C SER A 170 11.57 -29.72 7.02
N ASN A 171 12.29 -28.65 6.68
CA ASN A 171 13.55 -28.71 5.96
C ASN A 171 14.69 -28.97 6.95
N LYS A 172 14.89 -30.24 7.29
CA LYS A 172 15.88 -30.66 8.31
C LYS A 172 17.32 -30.30 7.94
N GLU A 173 17.69 -30.44 6.70
CA GLU A 173 19.06 -30.17 6.23
C GLU A 173 19.43 -28.70 6.49
N LYS A 174 18.62 -27.78 6.01
CA LYS A 174 18.83 -26.33 6.19
C LYS A 174 18.70 -25.89 7.66
N PHE A 175 17.80 -26.52 8.40
CA PHE A 175 17.65 -26.29 9.83
C PHE A 175 18.91 -26.63 10.60
N GLU A 176 19.50 -27.85 10.39
CA GLU A 176 20.72 -28.29 11.08
C GLU A 176 21.94 -27.44 10.68
N GLU A 177 22.03 -27.05 9.40
CA GLU A 177 23.06 -26.13 8.93
C GLU A 177 23.04 -24.82 9.73
N LEU A 178 21.87 -24.17 9.83
CA LEU A 178 21.73 -22.90 10.56
C LEU A 178 21.93 -23.04 12.06
N ILE A 179 21.47 -24.14 12.67
CA ILE A 179 21.76 -24.44 14.09
C ILE A 179 23.27 -24.54 14.33
N GLY A 180 24.01 -25.14 13.38
CA GLY A 180 25.47 -25.19 13.43
C GLY A 180 26.11 -23.80 13.41
N ILE A 181 25.63 -22.93 12.51
CA ILE A 181 26.08 -21.54 12.39
C ILE A 181 25.76 -20.76 13.68
N LEU A 182 24.55 -20.83 14.19
CA LEU A 182 24.13 -20.15 15.42
C LEU A 182 24.97 -20.57 16.63
N LYS A 183 25.27 -21.88 16.76
CA LYS A 183 26.17 -22.39 17.80
C LYS A 183 27.61 -21.85 17.67
N SER A 184 28.15 -21.77 16.48
CA SER A 184 29.49 -21.22 16.20
C SER A 184 29.61 -19.73 16.56
N LYS A 185 28.49 -18.99 16.48
CA LYS A 185 28.39 -17.58 16.85
C LYS A 185 28.18 -17.35 18.36
N ASN A 186 28.22 -18.40 19.21
CA ASN A 186 28.00 -18.33 20.65
C ASN A 186 26.67 -17.67 21.05
N ILE A 187 25.61 -17.93 20.31
CA ILE A 187 24.26 -17.44 20.62
C ILE A 187 23.77 -18.11 21.91
N ASP A 188 22.93 -17.41 22.65
CA ASP A 188 22.36 -17.90 23.89
C ASP A 188 21.80 -19.32 23.73
N SER A 189 22.31 -20.23 24.62
CA SER A 189 21.92 -21.62 24.64
C SER A 189 20.40 -21.83 24.80
N GLN A 190 19.71 -20.86 25.40
CA GLN A 190 18.26 -20.89 25.56
C GLN A 190 17.54 -20.74 24.19
N ILE A 191 17.99 -19.83 23.33
CA ILE A 191 17.45 -19.66 21.97
C ILE A 191 17.62 -20.96 21.18
N ILE A 192 18.81 -21.57 21.23
CA ILE A 192 19.07 -22.86 20.57
C ILE A 192 18.13 -23.95 21.08
N LYS A 193 17.91 -24.02 22.40
CA LYS A 193 16.98 -25.01 23.01
C LYS A 193 15.54 -24.78 22.54
N GLU A 194 15.09 -23.55 22.46
CA GLU A 194 13.73 -23.20 21.99
C GLU A 194 13.54 -23.60 20.54
N LEU A 195 14.50 -23.29 19.67
CA LEU A 195 14.47 -23.66 18.24
C LEU A 195 14.38 -25.18 18.04
N THR A 196 15.16 -25.97 18.86
CA THR A 196 15.21 -27.44 18.74
C THR A 196 14.03 -28.15 19.40
N LYS A 197 13.36 -27.52 20.36
CA LYS A 197 12.19 -28.10 21.06
C LYS A 197 10.99 -28.31 20.13
N ASN A 198 10.80 -27.44 19.16
CA ASN A 198 9.66 -27.47 18.23
C ASN A 198 9.82 -28.50 17.09
N GLN A 199 10.94 -29.23 17.05
CA GLN A 199 11.19 -30.30 16.06
C GLN A 199 10.78 -31.71 16.54
N ARG A 200 10.21 -31.85 17.72
CA ARG A 200 9.68 -33.12 18.23
C ARG A 200 8.20 -33.20 18.03
#